data_eb5432e25be41e6958f3e7d24e887dfe
#
_entry.id   eb5432e25be41e6958f3e7d24e887dfe
#
_cell.length_a   1.000
_cell.length_b   1.000
_cell.length_c   1.000
_cell.angle_alpha   90.00
_cell.angle_beta   90.00
_cell.angle_gamma   90.00
#
_symmetry.space_group_name_H-M   'P 1'
#
loop_
_entity.id
_entity.type
_entity.pdbx_description
1 polymer ?
#
loop_
_entity_poly.entity_id
_entity_poly.type
_entity_poly.pdbx_seq_one_letter_code
_entity_poly.pdbx_strand_id
1 'polypeptide(L)'
;MIQHCPVLIVLLPLTAALLCLLFSKFNKNLGSWLVIGSIAGSLACSLQVLHQTLTSGEAIHYWMGNWEPPLGIEFVIDPLSAVMAVLITFISLMVAVYSKPFMRKEDWLHIGGYYTLYGLLTVGLCGMVITGDMFNLYVYLEVMSLSGYGLIAMGGKKSMLAAFRYMLIGTIGASLYLISVAYLYAMTGTLNMADLGERIMPYLSSPPFALAVACLFIGFGIKMALFPLHGWQPDAYNFAHPGSAAFIAGVMSKVPAYAIIRFFFYIFGVNNPIISTALTVLGILGIGGVLIGSIMALAQYDFRRMLAYSSVAQIGYIAIGLAIGNMYGFIGAVLHIINHAFMKSALFLVIGGIQYRFGEINLYRLGGLNKKMTLSTITVTLAALSMVGIPPTAGFFSKWYLMLGAYQGGQYFYIVILVIGGIQYRFGEINLYRLGGLNKKMTLSTITVTLAALSMVGIPPTAGFFSKWYLMLGAYQGGQYFYIVVLVISSLLNAVYFFRILEQMFVQHEASLTEINRHEGKLGLPPEMAIPILCAGIGILVLGFYSVDIVDDILKSGLPEVFLR
;
A
#
# COMPACT_ATOMS: atom_id res chain seq x y z
N MET A 1 -22.44 22.49 -6.48
CA MET A 1 -21.31 21.65 -6.92
C MET A 1 -20.63 20.92 -5.73
N ILE A 2 -20.38 21.59 -4.61
CA ILE A 2 -19.74 21.00 -3.41
C ILE A 2 -20.56 19.85 -2.83
N GLN A 3 -21.89 19.96 -2.77
CA GLN A 3 -22.79 18.90 -2.27
C GLN A 3 -22.72 17.60 -3.09
N HIS A 4 -22.29 17.65 -4.36
CA HIS A 4 -22.17 16.48 -5.22
C HIS A 4 -20.74 15.92 -5.29
N CYS A 5 -19.78 16.46 -4.56
CA CYS A 5 -18.41 15.93 -4.52
C CYS A 5 -18.36 14.41 -4.22
N PRO A 6 -19.17 13.85 -3.29
CA PRO A 6 -19.18 12.42 -3.02
C PRO A 6 -19.41 11.57 -4.27
N VAL A 7 -20.42 11.88 -5.05
CA VAL A 7 -20.72 11.11 -6.27
C VAL A 7 -19.74 11.42 -7.40
N LEU A 8 -19.22 12.64 -7.48
CA LEU A 8 -18.25 13.05 -8.52
C LEU A 8 -16.90 12.33 -8.38
N ILE A 9 -16.52 11.91 -7.17
CA ILE A 9 -15.31 11.08 -6.96
C ILE A 9 -15.32 9.82 -7.83
N VAL A 10 -16.50 9.22 -8.00
CA VAL A 10 -16.69 7.98 -8.77
C VAL A 10 -17.18 8.27 -10.19
N LEU A 11 -18.11 9.20 -10.36
CA LEU A 11 -18.79 9.46 -11.63
C LEU A 11 -17.83 10.06 -12.67
N LEU A 12 -16.92 10.96 -12.29
CA LEU A 12 -15.95 11.56 -13.21
C LEU A 12 -15.06 10.51 -13.89
N PRO A 13 -14.33 9.63 -13.17
CA PRO A 13 -13.51 8.62 -13.83
C PRO A 13 -14.35 7.54 -14.51
N LEU A 14 -15.59 7.26 -14.07
CA LEU A 14 -16.49 6.32 -14.73
C LEU A 14 -16.89 6.81 -16.12
N THR A 15 -17.40 8.03 -16.21
CA THR A 15 -17.82 8.63 -17.50
C THR A 15 -16.63 8.77 -18.45
N ALA A 16 -15.49 9.21 -17.94
CA ALA A 16 -14.26 9.31 -18.73
C ALA A 16 -13.77 7.94 -19.24
N ALA A 17 -13.85 6.91 -18.42
CA ALA A 17 -13.49 5.55 -18.80
C ALA A 17 -14.36 5.01 -19.94
N LEU A 18 -15.69 5.19 -19.84
CA LEU A 18 -16.64 4.76 -20.87
C LEU A 18 -16.44 5.51 -22.20
N LEU A 19 -16.12 6.79 -22.14
CA LEU A 19 -15.89 7.62 -23.31
C LEU A 19 -14.47 7.50 -23.89
N CYS A 20 -13.53 6.95 -23.12
CA CYS A 20 -12.11 6.91 -23.47
C CYS A 20 -11.83 6.24 -24.82
N LEU A 21 -12.42 5.07 -25.08
CA LEU A 21 -12.25 4.35 -26.36
C LEU A 21 -12.78 5.17 -27.54
N LEU A 22 -13.93 5.82 -27.39
CA LEU A 22 -14.52 6.66 -28.43
C LEU A 22 -13.59 7.83 -28.78
N PHE A 23 -13.12 8.57 -27.77
CA PHE A 23 -12.22 9.71 -27.98
C PHE A 23 -10.83 9.30 -28.46
N SER A 24 -10.32 8.14 -28.05
CA SER A 24 -9.04 7.60 -28.52
C SER A 24 -9.05 7.25 -30.01
N LYS A 25 -10.21 6.90 -30.56
CA LYS A 25 -10.39 6.64 -32.01
C LYS A 25 -10.18 7.92 -32.85
N PHE A 26 -10.62 9.09 -32.36
CA PHE A 26 -10.40 10.36 -33.05
C PHE A 26 -8.97 10.88 -32.90
N ASN A 27 -8.45 10.80 -31.68
CA ASN A 27 -7.07 11.16 -31.36
C ASN A 27 -6.55 10.28 -30.22
N LYS A 28 -5.50 9.49 -30.51
CA LYS A 28 -4.94 8.52 -29.56
C LYS A 28 -4.54 9.11 -28.19
N ASN A 29 -4.26 10.41 -28.12
CA ASN A 29 -3.93 11.09 -26.87
C ASN A 29 -5.15 11.65 -26.14
N LEU A 30 -6.27 11.89 -26.82
CA LEU A 30 -7.41 12.58 -26.24
C LEU A 30 -8.09 11.73 -25.15
N GLY A 31 -8.31 10.43 -25.43
CA GLY A 31 -8.88 9.51 -24.44
C GLY A 31 -8.03 9.40 -23.16
N SER A 32 -6.71 9.33 -23.30
CA SER A 32 -5.81 9.29 -22.13
C SER A 32 -5.88 10.59 -21.29
N TRP A 33 -5.92 11.76 -21.94
CA TRP A 33 -6.05 13.05 -21.24
C TRP A 33 -7.42 13.22 -20.60
N LEU A 34 -8.48 12.68 -21.20
CA LEU A 34 -9.82 12.68 -20.61
C LEU A 34 -9.83 11.93 -19.27
N VAL A 35 -9.25 10.72 -19.23
CA VAL A 35 -9.18 9.91 -18.00
C VAL A 35 -8.27 10.59 -16.97
N ILE A 36 -7.10 11.11 -17.36
CA ILE A 36 -6.20 11.82 -16.45
C ILE A 36 -6.90 13.06 -15.86
N GLY A 37 -7.58 13.86 -16.68
CA GLY A 37 -8.33 15.04 -16.25
C GLY A 37 -9.48 14.69 -15.30
N SER A 38 -10.19 13.60 -15.56
CA SER A 38 -11.28 13.12 -14.69
C SER A 38 -10.76 12.67 -13.32
N ILE A 39 -9.61 11.97 -13.27
CA ILE A 39 -8.96 11.57 -12.01
C ILE A 39 -8.47 12.81 -11.25
N ALA A 40 -7.96 13.83 -11.93
CA ALA A 40 -7.61 15.11 -11.29
C ALA A 40 -8.84 15.80 -10.69
N GLY A 41 -9.99 15.79 -11.39
CA GLY A 41 -11.27 16.25 -10.85
C GLY A 41 -11.72 15.44 -9.64
N SER A 42 -11.61 14.11 -9.70
CA SER A 42 -11.87 13.21 -8.54
C SER A 42 -10.98 13.53 -7.35
N LEU A 43 -9.69 13.82 -7.56
CA LEU A 43 -8.77 14.21 -6.49
C LEU A 43 -9.20 15.54 -5.86
N ALA A 44 -9.58 16.53 -6.67
CA ALA A 44 -10.09 17.80 -6.15
C ALA A 44 -11.35 17.61 -5.30
N CYS A 45 -12.30 16.77 -5.74
CA CYS A 45 -13.49 16.42 -4.96
C CYS A 45 -13.11 15.66 -3.66
N SER A 46 -12.15 14.72 -3.71
CA SER A 46 -11.70 13.99 -2.52
C SER A 46 -11.05 14.91 -1.49
N LEU A 47 -10.24 15.88 -1.92
CA LEU A 47 -9.64 16.90 -1.03
C LEU A 47 -10.70 17.81 -0.41
N GLN A 48 -11.72 18.22 -1.20
CA GLN A 48 -12.83 19.03 -0.71
C GLN A 48 -13.65 18.28 0.36
N VAL A 49 -13.93 16.99 0.13
CA VAL A 49 -14.67 16.15 1.06
C VAL A 49 -13.85 15.91 2.34
N LEU A 50 -12.54 15.67 2.22
CA LEU A 50 -11.65 15.56 3.39
C LEU A 50 -11.66 16.84 4.22
N HIS A 51 -11.51 18.00 3.58
CA HIS A 51 -11.58 19.28 4.29
C HIS A 51 -12.93 19.47 5.00
N GLN A 52 -14.03 19.11 4.35
CA GLN A 52 -15.38 19.23 4.92
C GLN A 52 -15.56 18.30 6.14
N THR A 53 -15.17 17.03 6.05
CA THR A 53 -15.28 16.07 7.18
C THR A 53 -14.43 16.46 8.37
N LEU A 54 -13.23 17.03 8.14
CA LEU A 54 -12.36 17.50 9.22
C LEU A 54 -12.87 18.79 9.89
N THR A 55 -13.55 19.67 9.13
CA THR A 55 -14.08 20.93 9.68
C THR A 55 -15.44 20.77 10.37
N SER A 56 -16.31 19.87 9.86
CA SER A 56 -17.61 19.60 10.48
C SER A 56 -17.54 18.63 11.66
N GLY A 57 -16.54 17.73 11.66
CA GLY A 57 -16.44 16.62 12.60
C GLY A 57 -17.48 15.51 12.37
N GLU A 58 -18.31 15.62 11.33
CA GLU A 58 -19.38 14.68 11.01
C GLU A 58 -19.14 13.97 9.68
N ALA A 59 -19.67 12.76 9.55
CA ALA A 59 -19.66 12.03 8.28
C ALA A 59 -20.61 12.68 7.26
N ILE A 60 -20.21 12.70 6.00
CA ILE A 60 -21.05 13.18 4.89
C ILE A 60 -21.87 12.01 4.38
N HIS A 61 -23.19 12.17 4.42
CA HIS A 61 -24.16 11.23 3.84
C HIS A 61 -24.65 11.76 2.50
N TYR A 62 -24.54 10.95 1.45
CA TYR A 62 -25.02 11.29 0.10
C TYR A 62 -25.93 10.18 -0.41
N TRP A 63 -27.23 10.46 -0.47
CA TRP A 63 -28.26 9.51 -0.92
C TRP A 63 -28.36 9.51 -2.43
N MET A 64 -28.14 8.34 -3.03
CA MET A 64 -28.20 8.17 -4.49
C MET A 64 -29.64 8.30 -4.97
N GLY A 65 -29.86 9.26 -5.89
CA GLY A 65 -31.21 9.55 -6.41
C GLY A 65 -32.20 10.10 -5.38
N ASN A 66 -31.71 10.59 -4.24
CA ASN A 66 -32.53 11.12 -3.13
C ASN A 66 -33.41 10.06 -2.43
N TRP A 67 -33.02 8.78 -2.54
CA TRP A 67 -33.66 7.68 -1.83
C TRP A 67 -32.97 7.45 -0.48
N GLU A 68 -33.75 7.54 0.59
CA GLU A 68 -33.23 7.35 1.96
C GLU A 68 -32.86 5.88 2.22
N PRO A 69 -31.77 5.62 2.98
CA PRO A 69 -31.48 4.28 3.48
C PRO A 69 -32.62 3.78 4.40
N PRO A 70 -32.88 2.47 4.46
CA PRO A 70 -32.16 1.37 3.81
C PRO A 70 -32.66 1.03 2.41
N LEU A 71 -33.62 1.76 1.85
CA LEU A 71 -34.17 1.52 0.51
C LEU A 71 -33.22 1.98 -0.58
N GLY A 72 -32.59 3.15 -0.41
CA GLY A 72 -31.62 3.72 -1.32
C GLY A 72 -30.19 3.38 -0.94
N ILE A 73 -29.30 3.40 -1.94
CA ILE A 73 -27.86 3.30 -1.74
C ILE A 73 -27.32 4.66 -1.29
N GLU A 74 -26.48 4.69 -0.26
CA GLU A 74 -25.81 5.90 0.16
C GLU A 74 -24.28 5.79 0.04
N PHE A 75 -23.64 6.94 -0.17
CA PHE A 75 -22.22 7.11 0.11
C PHE A 75 -22.06 7.74 1.48
N VAL A 76 -21.20 7.13 2.31
CA VAL A 76 -20.87 7.59 3.66
C VAL A 76 -19.39 7.91 3.70
N ILE A 77 -19.06 9.18 3.94
CA ILE A 77 -17.69 9.63 3.91
C ILE A 77 -17.36 10.26 5.27
N ASP A 78 -16.62 9.51 6.05
CA ASP A 78 -16.00 9.95 7.30
C ASP A 78 -14.50 10.31 7.08
N PRO A 79 -13.77 10.82 8.08
CA PRO A 79 -12.36 11.17 7.93
C PRO A 79 -11.49 10.03 7.38
N LEU A 80 -11.72 8.77 7.79
CA LEU A 80 -10.94 7.62 7.33
C LEU A 80 -11.18 7.31 5.86
N SER A 81 -12.45 7.29 5.42
CA SER A 81 -12.80 7.06 4.01
C SER A 81 -12.34 8.21 3.12
N ALA A 82 -12.43 9.46 3.61
CA ALA A 82 -11.94 10.64 2.89
C ALA A 82 -10.42 10.58 2.64
N VAL A 83 -9.63 10.21 3.65
CA VAL A 83 -8.18 10.00 3.51
C VAL A 83 -7.88 8.89 2.50
N MET A 84 -8.62 7.78 2.55
CA MET A 84 -8.44 6.69 1.59
C MET A 84 -8.81 7.10 0.17
N ALA A 85 -9.86 7.91 -0.02
CA ALA A 85 -10.25 8.44 -1.34
C ALA A 85 -9.17 9.38 -1.90
N VAL A 86 -8.60 10.28 -1.07
CA VAL A 86 -7.46 11.13 -1.47
C VAL A 86 -6.25 10.29 -1.83
N LEU A 87 -5.90 9.28 -1.02
CA LEU A 87 -4.77 8.38 -1.28
C LEU A 87 -4.91 7.67 -2.64
N ILE A 88 -6.09 7.10 -2.92
CA ILE A 88 -6.38 6.39 -4.16
C ILE A 88 -6.29 7.33 -5.36
N THR A 89 -6.98 8.46 -5.32
CA THR A 89 -7.05 9.40 -6.44
C THR A 89 -5.70 10.07 -6.71
N PHE A 90 -4.92 10.39 -5.68
CA PHE A 90 -3.58 10.95 -5.81
C PHE A 90 -2.60 9.96 -6.47
N ILE A 91 -2.53 8.73 -5.98
CA ILE A 91 -1.66 7.71 -6.56
C ILE A 91 -2.12 7.35 -7.97
N SER A 92 -3.44 7.25 -8.19
CA SER A 92 -4.00 7.03 -9.52
C SER A 92 -3.58 8.11 -10.50
N LEU A 93 -3.67 9.39 -10.13
CA LEU A 93 -3.26 10.51 -10.97
C LEU A 93 -1.77 10.45 -11.34
N MET A 94 -0.91 10.25 -10.35
CA MET A 94 0.54 10.13 -10.57
C MET A 94 0.88 9.00 -11.55
N VAL A 95 0.29 7.83 -11.35
CA VAL A 95 0.58 6.65 -12.17
C VAL A 95 -0.05 6.77 -13.57
N ALA A 96 -1.23 7.40 -13.71
CA ALA A 96 -1.84 7.65 -15.01
C ALA A 96 -0.94 8.52 -15.91
N VAL A 97 -0.37 9.59 -15.34
CA VAL A 97 0.60 10.46 -16.04
C VAL A 97 1.89 9.69 -16.36
N TYR A 98 2.41 8.93 -15.40
CA TYR A 98 3.60 8.10 -15.57
C TYR A 98 3.48 7.07 -16.70
N SER A 99 2.29 6.55 -16.96
CA SER A 99 2.06 5.51 -17.96
C SER A 99 2.13 6.02 -19.40
N LYS A 100 2.00 7.33 -19.64
CA LYS A 100 1.95 7.93 -20.98
C LYS A 100 3.17 7.62 -21.87
N PRO A 101 4.43 7.74 -21.41
CA PRO A 101 5.59 7.45 -22.23
C PRO A 101 5.62 6.02 -22.76
N PHE A 102 5.15 5.06 -21.95
CA PHE A 102 5.08 3.65 -22.39
C PHE A 102 4.06 3.45 -23.50
N MET A 103 2.95 4.20 -23.48
CA MET A 103 1.85 4.08 -24.45
C MET A 103 2.10 4.83 -25.76
N ARG A 104 3.12 5.69 -25.86
CA ARG A 104 3.35 6.53 -27.06
C ARG A 104 3.48 5.74 -28.37
N LYS A 105 4.02 4.52 -28.31
CA LYS A 105 4.27 3.67 -29.49
C LYS A 105 3.11 2.73 -29.82
N GLU A 106 2.12 2.65 -28.94
CA GLU A 106 0.96 1.78 -29.09
C GLU A 106 -0.11 2.40 -30.01
N ASP A 107 -1.00 1.56 -30.53
CA ASP A 107 -2.14 1.99 -31.32
C ASP A 107 -3.24 2.61 -30.42
N TRP A 108 -4.22 3.23 -31.07
CA TRP A 108 -5.31 3.92 -30.37
C TRP A 108 -6.18 2.96 -29.55
N LEU A 109 -6.36 1.71 -30.01
CA LEU A 109 -7.17 0.71 -29.33
C LEU A 109 -6.49 0.22 -28.04
N HIS A 110 -5.19 -0.01 -28.10
CA HIS A 110 -4.40 -0.41 -26.94
C HIS A 110 -4.34 0.71 -25.89
N ILE A 111 -4.09 1.94 -26.33
CA ILE A 111 -4.10 3.13 -25.44
C ILE A 111 -5.47 3.33 -24.81
N GLY A 112 -6.54 3.33 -25.63
CA GLY A 112 -7.91 3.50 -25.15
C GLY A 112 -8.32 2.40 -24.19
N GLY A 113 -8.03 1.13 -24.52
CA GLY A 113 -8.29 -0.02 -23.66
C GLY A 113 -7.57 0.08 -22.31
N TYR A 114 -6.29 0.47 -22.31
CA TYR A 114 -5.51 0.66 -21.10
C TYR A 114 -6.13 1.72 -20.18
N TYR A 115 -6.41 2.91 -20.69
CA TYR A 115 -6.95 4.01 -19.90
C TYR A 115 -8.41 3.79 -19.49
N THR A 116 -9.21 3.06 -20.29
CA THR A 116 -10.56 2.61 -19.90
C THR A 116 -10.48 1.71 -18.67
N LEU A 117 -9.68 0.64 -18.72
CA LEU A 117 -9.51 -0.27 -17.57
C LEU A 117 -8.89 0.45 -16.36
N TYR A 118 -7.99 1.38 -16.60
CA TYR A 118 -7.37 2.19 -15.57
C TYR A 118 -8.37 3.09 -14.84
N GLY A 119 -9.24 3.77 -15.59
CA GLY A 119 -10.33 4.57 -15.04
C GLY A 119 -11.32 3.73 -14.25
N LEU A 120 -11.73 2.57 -14.79
CA LEU A 120 -12.63 1.64 -14.10
C LEU A 120 -12.01 1.07 -12.82
N LEU A 121 -10.71 0.77 -12.81
CA LEU A 121 -10.02 0.36 -11.58
C LEU A 121 -10.06 1.47 -10.53
N THR A 122 -9.86 2.73 -10.93
CA THR A 122 -9.97 3.88 -10.02
C THR A 122 -11.39 4.02 -9.47
N VAL A 123 -12.43 3.86 -10.32
CA VAL A 123 -13.85 3.84 -9.92
C VAL A 123 -14.11 2.77 -8.86
N GLY A 124 -13.70 1.52 -9.11
CA GLY A 124 -13.91 0.43 -8.18
C GLY A 124 -13.26 0.68 -6.82
N LEU A 125 -12.01 1.16 -6.83
CA LEU A 125 -11.28 1.47 -5.59
C LEU A 125 -11.90 2.62 -4.80
N CYS A 126 -12.27 3.72 -5.45
CA CYS A 126 -12.94 4.86 -4.80
C CYS A 126 -14.32 4.48 -4.29
N GLY A 127 -15.11 3.75 -5.11
CA GLY A 127 -16.46 3.32 -4.72
C GLY A 127 -16.46 2.42 -3.49
N MET A 128 -15.49 1.49 -3.37
CA MET A 128 -15.36 0.62 -2.19
C MET A 128 -15.10 1.39 -0.89
N VAL A 129 -14.42 2.53 -0.94
CA VAL A 129 -14.07 3.26 0.30
C VAL A 129 -15.14 4.25 0.74
N ILE A 130 -16.02 4.68 -0.17
CA ILE A 130 -17.05 5.68 0.14
C ILE A 130 -18.46 5.10 0.25
N THR A 131 -18.70 3.84 -0.16
CA THR A 131 -20.04 3.24 -0.07
C THR A 131 -20.44 2.90 1.35
N GLY A 132 -21.69 3.19 1.71
CA GLY A 132 -22.33 2.77 2.97
C GLY A 132 -23.22 1.53 2.80
N ASP A 133 -23.16 0.83 1.66
CA ASP A 133 -23.98 -0.34 1.35
C ASP A 133 -23.12 -1.57 1.02
N MET A 134 -23.44 -2.72 1.63
CA MET A 134 -22.66 -3.96 1.50
C MET A 134 -22.71 -4.55 0.09
N PHE A 135 -23.86 -4.48 -0.58
CA PHE A 135 -24.00 -5.03 -1.92
C PHE A 135 -23.36 -4.11 -2.95
N ASN A 136 -23.50 -2.80 -2.77
CA ASN A 136 -22.79 -1.83 -3.61
C ASN A 136 -21.27 -1.94 -3.46
N LEU A 137 -20.77 -2.27 -2.25
CA LEU A 137 -19.35 -2.59 -2.04
C LEU A 137 -18.93 -3.82 -2.88
N TYR A 138 -19.78 -4.86 -2.97
CA TYR A 138 -19.55 -6.01 -3.85
C TYR A 138 -19.46 -5.59 -5.31
N VAL A 139 -20.35 -4.74 -5.78
CA VAL A 139 -20.33 -4.23 -7.17
C VAL A 139 -19.02 -3.51 -7.47
N TYR A 140 -18.58 -2.61 -6.58
CA TYR A 140 -17.29 -1.92 -6.75
C TYR A 140 -16.10 -2.87 -6.64
N LEU A 141 -16.17 -3.89 -5.78
CA LEU A 141 -15.16 -4.94 -5.68
C LEU A 141 -15.00 -5.70 -7.00
N GLU A 142 -16.11 -6.00 -7.70
CA GLU A 142 -16.08 -6.65 -9.00
C GLU A 142 -15.55 -5.70 -10.10
N VAL A 143 -15.98 -4.44 -10.12
CA VAL A 143 -15.44 -3.45 -11.05
C VAL A 143 -13.92 -3.29 -10.88
N MET A 144 -13.44 -3.20 -9.64
CA MET A 144 -12.01 -3.18 -9.31
C MET A 144 -11.30 -4.45 -9.81
N SER A 145 -11.90 -5.61 -9.56
CA SER A 145 -11.31 -6.92 -9.87
C SER A 145 -11.15 -7.16 -11.35
N LEU A 146 -12.24 -7.02 -12.12
CA LEU A 146 -12.24 -7.23 -13.57
C LEU A 146 -11.31 -6.26 -14.28
N SER A 147 -11.34 -4.99 -13.88
CA SER A 147 -10.44 -3.97 -14.42
C SER A 147 -8.97 -4.29 -14.09
N GLY A 148 -8.70 -4.74 -12.87
CA GLY A 148 -7.37 -5.18 -12.43
C GLY A 148 -6.86 -6.38 -13.22
N TYR A 149 -7.70 -7.41 -13.46
CA TYR A 149 -7.33 -8.57 -14.27
C TYR A 149 -6.98 -8.13 -15.71
N GLY A 150 -7.80 -7.26 -16.31
CA GLY A 150 -7.55 -6.71 -17.64
C GLY A 150 -6.23 -5.95 -17.72
N LEU A 151 -5.97 -5.05 -16.77
CA LEU A 151 -4.72 -4.28 -16.72
C LEU A 151 -3.47 -5.16 -16.52
N ILE A 152 -3.57 -6.24 -15.75
CA ILE A 152 -2.48 -7.21 -15.61
C ILE A 152 -2.27 -7.91 -16.95
N ALA A 153 -3.34 -8.39 -17.60
CA ALA A 153 -3.26 -9.13 -18.86
C ALA A 153 -2.57 -8.35 -20.00
N MET A 154 -2.67 -7.03 -20.00
CA MET A 154 -2.03 -6.16 -21.00
C MET A 154 -0.48 -6.15 -20.97
N GLY A 155 0.17 -6.76 -19.99
CA GLY A 155 1.64 -6.81 -19.90
C GLY A 155 2.33 -7.82 -20.85
N GLY A 156 1.58 -8.66 -21.58
CA GLY A 156 2.10 -9.65 -22.54
C GLY A 156 1.78 -11.11 -22.18
N LYS A 157 2.40 -12.08 -22.87
CA LYS A 157 2.02 -13.51 -22.75
C LYS A 157 2.10 -14.07 -21.31
N LYS A 158 3.15 -13.76 -20.55
CA LYS A 158 3.29 -14.23 -19.16
C LYS A 158 2.30 -13.55 -18.23
N SER A 159 1.96 -12.31 -18.50
CA SER A 159 0.99 -11.56 -17.70
C SER A 159 -0.45 -12.05 -17.89
N MET A 160 -0.81 -12.55 -19.08
CA MET A 160 -2.13 -13.18 -19.30
C MET A 160 -2.33 -14.39 -18.39
N LEU A 161 -1.31 -15.23 -18.20
CA LEU A 161 -1.38 -16.37 -17.29
C LEU A 161 -1.49 -15.91 -15.82
N ALA A 162 -0.74 -14.88 -15.44
CA ALA A 162 -0.82 -14.30 -14.11
C ALA A 162 -2.21 -13.68 -13.84
N ALA A 163 -2.76 -12.96 -14.82
CA ALA A 163 -4.12 -12.42 -14.76
C ALA A 163 -5.19 -13.51 -14.62
N PHE A 164 -5.06 -14.60 -15.39
CA PHE A 164 -5.98 -15.73 -15.33
C PHE A 164 -5.95 -16.42 -13.95
N ARG A 165 -4.74 -16.67 -13.39
CA ARG A 165 -4.59 -17.23 -12.04
C ARG A 165 -5.22 -16.31 -10.99
N TYR A 166 -5.01 -15.00 -11.12
CA TYR A 166 -5.62 -14.04 -10.20
C TYR A 166 -7.14 -14.00 -10.36
N MET A 167 -7.65 -14.05 -11.58
CA MET A 167 -9.09 -14.11 -11.84
C MET A 167 -9.74 -15.31 -11.14
N LEU A 168 -9.19 -16.51 -11.28
CA LEU A 168 -9.75 -17.72 -10.65
C LEU A 168 -9.84 -17.58 -9.13
N ILE A 169 -8.74 -17.20 -8.47
CA ILE A 169 -8.71 -17.06 -7.01
C ILE A 169 -9.52 -15.84 -6.57
N GLY A 170 -9.43 -14.75 -7.33
CA GLY A 170 -10.13 -13.50 -7.02
C GLY A 170 -11.65 -13.61 -7.13
N THR A 171 -12.18 -14.39 -8.08
CA THR A 171 -13.62 -14.66 -8.20
C THR A 171 -14.12 -15.48 -7.01
N ILE A 172 -13.36 -16.48 -6.55
CA ILE A 172 -13.69 -17.22 -5.32
C ILE A 172 -13.77 -16.26 -4.13
N GLY A 173 -12.82 -15.32 -4.01
CA GLY A 173 -12.84 -14.31 -2.94
C GLY A 173 -14.08 -13.42 -2.98
N ALA A 174 -14.47 -12.94 -4.16
CA ALA A 174 -15.66 -12.13 -4.33
C ALA A 174 -16.96 -12.91 -4.05
N SER A 175 -17.02 -14.17 -4.50
CA SER A 175 -18.18 -15.06 -4.21
C SER A 175 -18.32 -15.32 -2.71
N LEU A 176 -17.22 -15.53 -1.99
CA LEU A 176 -17.25 -15.68 -0.53
C LEU A 176 -17.76 -14.41 0.16
N TYR A 177 -17.30 -13.23 -0.26
CA TYR A 177 -17.86 -11.99 0.26
C TYR A 177 -19.36 -11.86 -0.04
N LEU A 178 -19.81 -12.20 -1.25
CA LEU A 178 -21.24 -12.17 -1.60
C LEU A 178 -22.07 -13.14 -0.74
N ILE A 179 -21.55 -14.35 -0.45
CA ILE A 179 -22.16 -15.30 0.48
C ILE A 179 -22.28 -14.68 1.87
N SER A 180 -21.24 -13.98 2.35
CA SER A 180 -21.30 -13.25 3.62
C SER A 180 -22.43 -12.22 3.62
N VAL A 181 -22.53 -11.40 2.56
CA VAL A 181 -23.63 -10.43 2.41
C VAL A 181 -24.99 -11.11 2.46
N ALA A 182 -25.15 -12.25 1.78
CA ALA A 182 -26.41 -13.01 1.78
C ALA A 182 -26.80 -13.48 3.18
N TYR A 183 -25.87 -14.01 3.98
CA TYR A 183 -26.13 -14.41 5.37
C TYR A 183 -26.47 -13.21 6.26
N LEU A 184 -25.73 -12.12 6.15
CA LEU A 184 -26.00 -10.90 6.92
C LEU A 184 -27.37 -10.32 6.56
N TYR A 185 -27.71 -10.25 5.29
CA TYR A 185 -29.01 -9.81 4.81
C TYR A 185 -30.15 -10.73 5.28
N ALA A 186 -29.96 -12.04 5.23
CA ALA A 186 -30.96 -13.02 5.69
C ALA A 186 -31.27 -12.87 7.19
N MET A 187 -30.28 -12.45 8.01
CA MET A 187 -30.46 -12.24 9.46
C MET A 187 -31.10 -10.88 9.79
N THR A 188 -30.77 -9.84 9.02
CA THR A 188 -31.07 -8.45 9.41
C THR A 188 -32.10 -7.76 8.50
N GLY A 189 -32.25 -8.24 7.26
CA GLY A 189 -33.13 -7.64 6.26
C GLY A 189 -32.62 -6.32 5.69
N THR A 190 -31.33 -5.96 5.91
CA THR A 190 -30.75 -4.69 5.43
C THR A 190 -29.41 -4.91 4.73
N LEU A 191 -29.09 -4.06 3.74
CA LEU A 191 -27.80 -3.98 3.07
C LEU A 191 -27.02 -2.73 3.49
N ASN A 192 -27.67 -1.75 4.13
CA ASN A 192 -27.02 -0.57 4.66
C ASN A 192 -26.12 -0.93 5.85
N MET A 193 -24.89 -0.45 5.85
CA MET A 193 -23.87 -0.82 6.84
C MET A 193 -24.16 -0.25 8.24
N ALA A 194 -24.73 0.96 8.34
CA ALA A 194 -25.09 1.57 9.61
C ALA A 194 -26.27 0.81 10.26
N ASP A 195 -27.33 0.59 9.49
CA ASP A 195 -28.50 -0.16 9.92
C ASP A 195 -28.16 -1.63 10.25
N LEU A 196 -27.22 -2.23 9.52
CA LEU A 196 -26.67 -3.55 9.84
C LEU A 196 -26.05 -3.58 11.25
N GLY A 197 -25.25 -2.58 11.60
CA GLY A 197 -24.58 -2.49 12.92
C GLY A 197 -25.58 -2.54 14.07
N GLU A 198 -26.76 -1.93 13.91
CA GLU A 198 -27.84 -1.98 14.91
C GLU A 198 -28.58 -3.32 14.91
N ARG A 199 -29.01 -3.81 13.74
CA ARG A 199 -29.85 -5.00 13.62
C ARG A 199 -29.12 -6.32 13.85
N ILE A 200 -27.80 -6.36 13.70
CA ILE A 200 -27.01 -7.58 13.87
C ILE A 200 -26.80 -7.95 15.36
N MET A 201 -26.99 -7.03 16.28
CA MET A 201 -26.70 -7.21 17.72
C MET A 201 -27.29 -8.51 18.31
N PRO A 202 -28.56 -8.92 18.03
CA PRO A 202 -29.12 -10.16 18.56
C PRO A 202 -28.45 -11.43 18.01
N TYR A 203 -27.78 -11.34 16.88
CA TYR A 203 -27.21 -12.47 16.15
C TYR A 203 -25.71 -12.66 16.35
N LEU A 204 -25.03 -11.79 17.09
CA LEU A 204 -23.57 -11.74 17.25
C LEU A 204 -22.93 -13.03 17.80
N SER A 205 -23.70 -13.93 18.41
CA SER A 205 -23.22 -15.26 18.90
C SER A 205 -23.75 -16.42 18.07
N SER A 206 -24.44 -16.16 16.97
CA SER A 206 -25.09 -17.18 16.17
C SER A 206 -24.11 -17.87 15.20
N PRO A 207 -24.28 -19.18 14.89
CA PRO A 207 -23.47 -19.86 13.90
C PRO A 207 -23.54 -19.23 12.49
N PRO A 208 -24.71 -18.76 11.99
CA PRO A 208 -24.77 -18.06 10.70
C PRO A 208 -23.91 -16.79 10.66
N PHE A 209 -23.86 -16.03 11.76
CA PHE A 209 -22.97 -14.86 11.87
C PHE A 209 -21.49 -15.27 11.80
N ALA A 210 -21.10 -16.33 12.53
CA ALA A 210 -19.73 -16.84 12.46
C ALA A 210 -19.34 -17.27 11.04
N LEU A 211 -20.26 -17.91 10.30
CA LEU A 211 -20.04 -18.29 8.91
C LEU A 211 -19.93 -17.06 8.00
N ALA A 212 -20.80 -16.06 8.20
CA ALA A 212 -20.73 -14.80 7.45
C ALA A 212 -19.38 -14.09 7.66
N VAL A 213 -18.91 -13.99 8.91
CA VAL A 213 -17.60 -13.42 9.26
C VAL A 213 -16.47 -14.22 8.62
N ALA A 214 -16.50 -15.54 8.65
CA ALA A 214 -15.48 -16.39 8.04
C ALA A 214 -15.43 -16.21 6.51
N CYS A 215 -16.57 -16.15 5.84
CA CYS A 215 -16.66 -15.91 4.40
C CYS A 215 -16.12 -14.51 4.02
N LEU A 216 -16.50 -13.48 4.77
CA LEU A 216 -15.99 -12.11 4.62
C LEU A 216 -14.47 -12.05 4.80
N PHE A 217 -13.97 -12.65 5.88
CA PHE A 217 -12.55 -12.70 6.22
C PHE A 217 -11.72 -13.35 5.11
N ILE A 218 -12.13 -14.53 4.62
CA ILE A 218 -11.43 -15.24 3.54
C ILE A 218 -11.54 -14.45 2.23
N GLY A 219 -12.71 -13.91 1.92
CA GLY A 219 -12.97 -13.13 0.71
C GLY A 219 -12.04 -11.92 0.60
N PHE A 220 -12.00 -11.07 1.61
CA PHE A 220 -11.07 -9.93 1.64
C PHE A 220 -9.62 -10.36 1.87
N GLY A 221 -9.37 -11.46 2.59
CA GLY A 221 -8.04 -12.04 2.75
C GLY A 221 -7.39 -12.41 1.41
N ILE A 222 -8.14 -12.99 0.48
CA ILE A 222 -7.70 -13.25 -0.90
C ILE A 222 -7.39 -11.93 -1.61
N LYS A 223 -8.30 -10.97 -1.54
CA LYS A 223 -8.17 -9.68 -2.26
C LYS A 223 -7.03 -8.81 -1.75
N MET A 224 -6.75 -8.80 -0.46
CA MET A 224 -5.59 -8.09 0.11
C MET A 224 -4.27 -8.86 -0.01
N ALA A 225 -4.30 -10.09 -0.50
CA ALA A 225 -3.16 -11.01 -0.58
C ALA A 225 -2.57 -11.36 0.81
N LEU A 226 -3.44 -11.65 1.78
CA LEU A 226 -3.04 -12.16 3.09
C LEU A 226 -2.39 -13.54 2.96
N PHE A 227 -1.30 -13.81 3.68
CA PHE A 227 -0.73 -15.16 3.75
C PHE A 227 -1.74 -16.12 4.41
N PRO A 228 -1.93 -17.35 3.87
CA PRO A 228 -1.27 -17.97 2.71
C PRO A 228 -1.97 -17.70 1.35
N LEU A 229 -3.01 -16.87 1.31
CA LEU A 229 -3.86 -16.58 0.14
C LEU A 229 -3.19 -15.64 -0.90
N HIS A 230 -1.92 -15.33 -0.73
CA HIS A 230 -1.15 -14.34 -1.52
C HIS A 230 -0.61 -14.86 -2.86
N GLY A 231 -0.80 -16.14 -3.19
CA GLY A 231 -0.10 -16.81 -4.30
C GLY A 231 -0.25 -16.16 -5.69
N TRP A 232 -1.30 -15.37 -5.90
CA TRP A 232 -1.55 -14.65 -7.15
C TRP A 232 -0.68 -13.38 -7.30
N GLN A 233 -0.32 -12.73 -6.18
CA GLN A 233 0.24 -11.38 -6.16
C GLN A 233 1.66 -11.28 -6.74
N PRO A 234 2.62 -12.19 -6.46
CA PRO A 234 3.98 -12.08 -6.98
C PRO A 234 4.05 -12.09 -8.51
N ASP A 235 3.30 -12.97 -9.15
CA ASP A 235 3.27 -13.07 -10.60
C ASP A 235 2.50 -11.89 -11.23
N ALA A 236 1.37 -11.49 -10.63
CA ALA A 236 0.58 -10.35 -11.09
C ALA A 236 1.40 -9.05 -11.09
N TYR A 237 2.13 -8.76 -10.02
CA TYR A 237 2.95 -7.54 -9.94
C TYR A 237 4.19 -7.60 -10.81
N ASN A 238 4.79 -8.79 -10.96
CA ASN A 238 6.01 -8.96 -11.74
C ASN A 238 5.77 -8.80 -13.23
N PHE A 239 4.71 -9.40 -13.77
CA PHE A 239 4.47 -9.47 -15.21
C PHE A 239 3.56 -8.36 -15.75
N ALA A 240 2.81 -7.64 -14.91
CA ALA A 240 1.98 -6.53 -15.35
C ALA A 240 2.79 -5.42 -16.03
N HIS A 241 2.12 -4.64 -16.86
CA HIS A 241 2.70 -3.42 -17.42
C HIS A 241 3.24 -2.51 -16.30
N PRO A 242 4.38 -1.81 -16.47
CA PRO A 242 5.01 -1.03 -15.39
C PRO A 242 4.08 -0.04 -14.66
N GLY A 243 3.25 0.70 -15.42
CA GLY A 243 2.26 1.60 -14.84
C GLY A 243 1.18 0.84 -14.06
N SER A 244 0.62 -0.24 -14.63
CA SER A 244 -0.37 -1.07 -13.95
C SER A 244 0.20 -1.67 -12.66
N ALA A 245 1.43 -2.18 -12.69
CA ALA A 245 2.11 -2.75 -11.53
C ALA A 245 2.26 -1.70 -10.40
N ALA A 246 2.62 -0.46 -10.72
CA ALA A 246 2.76 0.62 -9.74
C ALA A 246 1.42 0.98 -9.09
N PHE A 247 0.32 1.02 -9.86
CA PHE A 247 -1.01 1.33 -9.34
C PHE A 247 -1.57 0.18 -8.49
N ILE A 248 -1.53 -1.05 -9.01
CA ILE A 248 -2.04 -2.23 -8.31
C ILE A 248 -1.26 -2.45 -7.00
N ALA A 249 0.06 -2.39 -7.03
CA ALA A 249 0.90 -2.53 -5.84
C ALA A 249 0.73 -1.36 -4.86
N GLY A 250 0.45 -0.16 -5.36
CA GLY A 250 0.22 1.03 -4.54
C GLY A 250 -1.05 0.94 -3.70
N VAL A 251 -2.20 0.65 -4.29
CA VAL A 251 -3.50 0.84 -3.61
C VAL A 251 -4.42 -0.39 -3.61
N MET A 252 -4.40 -1.24 -4.65
CA MET A 252 -5.41 -2.27 -4.85
C MET A 252 -5.52 -3.26 -3.68
N SER A 253 -4.41 -3.70 -3.07
CA SER A 253 -4.41 -4.61 -1.92
C SER A 253 -4.77 -3.94 -0.59
N LYS A 254 -4.77 -2.61 -0.50
CA LYS A 254 -5.05 -1.84 0.72
C LYS A 254 -6.53 -1.59 0.93
N VAL A 255 -7.29 -1.44 -0.16
CA VAL A 255 -8.74 -1.19 -0.10
C VAL A 255 -9.51 -2.38 0.51
N PRO A 256 -9.21 -3.65 0.20
CA PRO A 256 -9.79 -4.78 0.92
C PRO A 256 -9.41 -4.84 2.41
N ALA A 257 -8.19 -4.41 2.78
CA ALA A 257 -7.81 -4.28 4.20
C ALA A 257 -8.63 -3.18 4.90
N TYR A 258 -8.89 -2.05 4.22
CA TYR A 258 -9.83 -1.03 4.70
C TYR A 258 -11.25 -1.59 4.87
N ALA A 259 -11.72 -2.45 3.96
CA ALA A 259 -13.04 -3.10 4.11
C ALA A 259 -13.10 -3.98 5.37
N ILE A 260 -12.05 -4.74 5.69
CA ILE A 260 -11.96 -5.47 6.97
C ILE A 260 -12.06 -4.51 8.16
N ILE A 261 -11.37 -3.37 8.11
CA ILE A 261 -11.47 -2.34 9.14
C ILE A 261 -12.92 -1.90 9.32
N ARG A 262 -13.65 -1.59 8.23
CA ARG A 262 -15.04 -1.17 8.31
C ARG A 262 -15.92 -2.20 8.99
N PHE A 263 -15.87 -3.45 8.58
CA PHE A 263 -16.73 -4.49 9.15
C PHE A 263 -16.35 -4.81 10.60
N PHE A 264 -15.06 -4.98 10.92
CA PHE A 264 -14.66 -5.49 12.23
C PHE A 264 -14.66 -4.42 13.32
N PHE A 265 -14.28 -3.17 12.98
CA PHE A 265 -14.11 -2.11 13.97
C PHE A 265 -15.31 -1.17 14.05
N TYR A 266 -16.02 -0.92 12.94
CA TYR A 266 -17.13 0.04 12.93
C TYR A 266 -18.51 -0.62 13.01
N ILE A 267 -18.69 -1.80 12.39
CA ILE A 267 -20.00 -2.45 12.29
C ILE A 267 -20.20 -3.51 13.39
N PHE A 268 -19.28 -4.48 13.48
CA PHE A 268 -19.46 -5.64 14.39
C PHE A 268 -18.88 -5.39 15.79
N GLY A 269 -17.87 -4.54 15.91
CA GLY A 269 -17.18 -4.25 17.17
C GLY A 269 -16.17 -5.33 17.56
N VAL A 270 -14.97 -4.89 17.97
CA VAL A 270 -13.84 -5.79 18.31
C VAL A 270 -14.05 -6.60 19.59
N ASN A 271 -14.96 -6.16 20.45
CA ASN A 271 -15.28 -6.85 21.72
C ASN A 271 -16.12 -8.12 21.53
N ASN A 272 -16.67 -8.35 20.33
CA ASN A 272 -17.40 -9.57 20.02
C ASN A 272 -16.45 -10.78 19.97
N PRO A 273 -16.78 -11.93 20.63
CA PRO A 273 -15.89 -13.11 20.68
C PRO A 273 -15.55 -13.70 19.31
N ILE A 274 -16.49 -13.67 18.34
CA ILE A 274 -16.25 -14.16 16.98
C ILE A 274 -15.27 -13.23 16.25
N ILE A 275 -15.44 -11.91 16.40
CA ILE A 275 -14.53 -10.91 15.80
C ILE A 275 -13.15 -10.97 16.45
N SER A 276 -13.07 -11.07 17.78
CA SER A 276 -11.81 -11.26 18.50
C SER A 276 -11.06 -12.51 18.04
N THR A 277 -11.78 -13.62 17.83
CA THR A 277 -11.20 -14.85 17.26
C THR A 277 -10.70 -14.62 15.83
N ALA A 278 -11.49 -13.95 14.98
CA ALA A 278 -11.09 -13.62 13.62
C ALA A 278 -9.84 -12.70 13.59
N LEU A 279 -9.75 -11.70 14.49
CA LEU A 279 -8.58 -10.85 14.66
C LEU A 279 -7.34 -11.64 15.12
N THR A 280 -7.51 -12.60 16.04
CA THR A 280 -6.43 -13.51 16.46
C THR A 280 -5.90 -14.32 15.27
N VAL A 281 -6.79 -14.90 14.46
CA VAL A 281 -6.42 -15.61 13.24
C VAL A 281 -5.71 -14.68 12.25
N LEU A 282 -6.22 -13.45 12.08
CA LEU A 282 -5.62 -12.42 11.23
C LEU A 282 -4.17 -12.14 11.66
N GLY A 283 -3.93 -12.04 12.96
CA GLY A 283 -2.59 -11.82 13.53
C GLY A 283 -1.63 -12.98 13.25
N ILE A 284 -2.09 -14.22 13.43
CA ILE A 284 -1.29 -15.43 13.14
C ILE A 284 -0.92 -15.49 11.65
N LEU A 285 -1.88 -15.25 10.76
CA LEU A 285 -1.63 -15.20 9.32
C LEU A 285 -0.74 -14.00 8.94
N GLY A 286 -0.90 -12.87 9.65
CA GLY A 286 -0.02 -11.70 9.51
C GLY A 286 1.44 -12.02 9.83
N ILE A 287 1.70 -12.76 10.92
CA ILE A 287 3.04 -13.24 11.27
C ILE A 287 3.59 -14.12 10.15
N GLY A 288 2.82 -15.09 9.67
CA GLY A 288 3.21 -15.93 8.53
C GLY A 288 3.56 -15.09 7.30
N GLY A 289 2.75 -14.06 7.01
CA GLY A 289 2.98 -13.11 5.92
C GLY A 289 4.29 -12.34 6.06
N VAL A 290 4.57 -11.81 7.26
CA VAL A 290 5.82 -11.08 7.55
C VAL A 290 7.04 -11.99 7.36
N LEU A 291 7.02 -13.20 7.92
CA LEU A 291 8.16 -14.11 7.87
C LEU A 291 8.37 -14.68 6.46
N ILE A 292 7.37 -15.35 5.91
CA ILE A 292 7.48 -16.03 4.61
C ILE A 292 7.64 -15.00 3.48
N GLY A 293 6.87 -13.90 3.50
CA GLY A 293 7.01 -12.84 2.50
C GLY A 293 8.42 -12.24 2.47
N SER A 294 9.04 -12.05 3.62
CA SER A 294 10.42 -11.55 3.71
C SER A 294 11.45 -12.57 3.23
N ILE A 295 11.35 -13.84 3.63
CA ILE A 295 12.23 -14.92 3.17
C ILE A 295 12.15 -15.07 1.64
N MET A 296 10.94 -15.10 1.10
CA MET A 296 10.72 -15.25 -0.34
C MET A 296 11.21 -14.02 -1.11
N ALA A 297 11.11 -12.81 -0.54
CA ALA A 297 11.65 -11.60 -1.15
C ALA A 297 13.19 -11.67 -1.27
N LEU A 298 13.88 -12.16 -0.23
CA LEU A 298 15.32 -12.32 -0.23
C LEU A 298 15.84 -13.31 -1.27
N ALA A 299 15.05 -14.35 -1.56
CA ALA A 299 15.39 -15.37 -2.53
C ALA A 299 15.25 -14.89 -4.00
N GLN A 300 14.74 -13.68 -4.28
CA GLN A 300 14.52 -13.21 -5.63
C GLN A 300 15.73 -12.46 -6.21
N TYR A 301 16.00 -12.71 -7.50
CA TYR A 301 16.98 -11.96 -8.31
C TYR A 301 16.31 -10.83 -9.12
N ASP A 302 15.04 -10.97 -9.45
CA ASP A 302 14.23 -9.98 -10.14
C ASP A 302 13.72 -8.93 -9.15
N PHE A 303 14.01 -7.65 -9.41
CA PHE A 303 13.68 -6.56 -8.49
C PHE A 303 12.16 -6.39 -8.32
N ARG A 304 11.34 -6.54 -9.38
CA ARG A 304 9.88 -6.48 -9.27
C ARG A 304 9.33 -7.62 -8.42
N ARG A 305 9.81 -8.84 -8.66
CA ARG A 305 9.35 -10.02 -7.93
C ARG A 305 9.73 -9.95 -6.45
N MET A 306 10.93 -9.45 -6.16
CA MET A 306 11.35 -9.15 -4.79
C MET A 306 10.38 -8.18 -4.11
N LEU A 307 10.03 -7.06 -4.78
CA LEU A 307 9.08 -6.10 -4.23
C LEU A 307 7.65 -6.67 -4.11
N ALA A 308 7.25 -7.59 -4.96
CA ALA A 308 5.96 -8.26 -4.85
C ALA A 308 5.87 -9.09 -3.57
N TYR A 309 6.87 -9.94 -3.27
CA TYR A 309 6.92 -10.68 -2.00
C TYR A 309 7.07 -9.76 -0.79
N SER A 310 7.81 -8.67 -0.93
CA SER A 310 7.88 -7.68 0.14
C SER A 310 6.53 -7.02 0.42
N SER A 311 5.60 -6.96 -0.56
CA SER A 311 4.24 -6.49 -0.31
C SER A 311 3.45 -7.46 0.57
N VAL A 312 3.64 -8.77 0.41
CA VAL A 312 3.04 -9.79 1.29
C VAL A 312 3.46 -9.55 2.75
N ALA A 313 4.76 -9.30 2.98
CA ALA A 313 5.26 -8.98 4.32
C ALA A 313 4.62 -7.70 4.88
N GLN A 314 4.46 -6.65 4.08
CA GLN A 314 3.86 -5.39 4.53
C GLN A 314 2.35 -5.51 4.81
N ILE A 315 1.62 -6.35 4.06
CA ILE A 315 0.23 -6.72 4.40
C ILE A 315 0.19 -7.45 5.74
N GLY A 316 1.18 -8.29 6.03
CA GLY A 316 1.34 -8.92 7.34
C GLY A 316 1.45 -7.92 8.50
N TYR A 317 2.17 -6.79 8.32
CA TYR A 317 2.23 -5.72 9.33
C TYR A 317 0.86 -5.07 9.57
N ILE A 318 0.09 -4.80 8.50
CA ILE A 318 -1.28 -4.28 8.61
C ILE A 318 -2.14 -5.27 9.39
N ALA A 319 -2.08 -6.55 9.03
CA ALA A 319 -2.83 -7.62 9.67
C ALA A 319 -2.52 -7.73 11.18
N ILE A 320 -1.23 -7.67 11.56
CA ILE A 320 -0.82 -7.66 12.98
C ILE A 320 -1.35 -6.42 13.69
N GLY A 321 -1.26 -5.25 13.07
CA GLY A 321 -1.75 -4.01 13.66
C GLY A 321 -3.24 -4.06 13.99
N LEU A 322 -4.05 -4.59 13.07
CA LEU A 322 -5.47 -4.80 13.30
C LEU A 322 -5.73 -5.87 14.37
N ALA A 323 -4.96 -6.97 14.35
CA ALA A 323 -5.09 -8.07 15.31
C ALA A 323 -4.76 -7.68 16.75
N ILE A 324 -3.95 -6.65 16.97
CA ILE A 324 -3.66 -6.09 18.29
C ILE A 324 -4.96 -5.61 18.97
N GLY A 325 -5.93 -5.11 18.21
CA GLY A 325 -7.28 -4.82 18.67
C GLY A 325 -7.40 -3.59 19.59
N ASN A 326 -6.35 -2.77 19.73
CA ASN A 326 -6.39 -1.53 20.50
C ASN A 326 -6.17 -0.29 19.62
N MET A 327 -6.37 0.91 20.18
CA MET A 327 -6.28 2.18 19.48
C MET A 327 -4.94 2.39 18.78
N TYR A 328 -3.81 2.07 19.42
CA TYR A 328 -2.48 2.28 18.83
C TYR A 328 -2.18 1.29 17.72
N GLY A 329 -2.60 0.03 17.88
CA GLY A 329 -2.52 -0.99 16.81
C GLY A 329 -3.33 -0.59 15.59
N PHE A 330 -4.54 -0.07 15.79
CA PHE A 330 -5.41 0.47 14.75
C PHE A 330 -4.75 1.65 14.03
N ILE A 331 -4.31 2.69 14.76
CA ILE A 331 -3.62 3.86 14.20
C ILE A 331 -2.38 3.41 13.41
N GLY A 332 -1.58 2.50 14.00
CA GLY A 332 -0.39 1.95 13.34
C GLY A 332 -0.71 1.22 12.04
N ALA A 333 -1.80 0.44 11.99
CA ALA A 333 -2.25 -0.26 10.78
C ALA A 333 -2.69 0.72 9.68
N VAL A 334 -3.50 1.74 10.02
CA VAL A 334 -3.97 2.74 9.06
C VAL A 334 -2.81 3.59 8.53
N LEU A 335 -1.93 4.08 9.40
CA LEU A 335 -0.70 4.76 8.97
C LEU A 335 0.14 3.87 8.06
N HIS A 336 0.22 2.57 8.38
CA HIS A 336 0.98 1.64 7.55
C HIS A 336 0.33 1.44 6.18
N ILE A 337 -0.99 1.43 6.06
CA ILE A 337 -1.71 1.43 4.77
C ILE A 337 -1.27 2.61 3.91
N ILE A 338 -1.32 3.83 4.46
CA ILE A 338 -0.96 5.06 3.75
C ILE A 338 0.51 5.03 3.33
N ASN A 339 1.41 4.75 4.28
CA ASN A 339 2.85 4.74 4.03
C ASN A 339 3.26 3.67 3.01
N HIS A 340 2.69 2.46 3.15
CA HIS A 340 2.95 1.35 2.24
C HIS A 340 2.48 1.67 0.81
N ALA A 341 1.36 2.40 0.65
CA ALA A 341 0.89 2.83 -0.65
C ALA A 341 1.92 3.75 -1.35
N PHE A 342 2.45 4.76 -0.66
CA PHE A 342 3.49 5.65 -1.20
C PHE A 342 4.81 4.91 -1.47
N MET A 343 5.29 4.09 -0.52
CA MET A 343 6.54 3.34 -0.67
C MET A 343 6.50 2.41 -1.88
N LYS A 344 5.40 1.65 -2.05
CA LYS A 344 5.27 0.72 -3.17
C LYS A 344 5.10 1.42 -4.50
N SER A 345 4.27 2.45 -4.57
CA SER A 345 4.16 3.25 -5.80
C SER A 345 5.51 3.83 -6.20
N ALA A 346 6.25 4.45 -5.27
CA ALA A 346 7.58 5.01 -5.55
C ALA A 346 8.54 3.95 -6.11
N LEU A 347 8.64 2.79 -5.46
CA LEU A 347 9.55 1.72 -5.87
C LEU A 347 9.18 1.14 -7.24
N PHE A 348 7.90 0.85 -7.48
CA PHE A 348 7.46 0.33 -8.79
C PHE A 348 7.58 1.36 -9.91
N LEU A 349 7.36 2.65 -9.65
CA LEU A 349 7.59 3.73 -10.61
C LEU A 349 9.08 3.81 -11.00
N VAL A 350 9.99 3.72 -10.03
CA VAL A 350 11.43 3.75 -10.31
C VAL A 350 11.87 2.54 -11.11
N ILE A 351 11.43 1.32 -10.73
CA ILE A 351 11.80 0.10 -11.48
C ILE A 351 11.26 0.15 -12.90
N GLY A 352 10.03 0.62 -13.08
CA GLY A 352 9.48 0.83 -14.42
C GLY A 352 10.30 1.84 -15.23
N GLY A 353 10.78 2.93 -14.60
CA GLY A 353 11.70 3.89 -15.23
C GLY A 353 13.05 3.29 -15.62
N ILE A 354 13.62 2.42 -14.76
CA ILE A 354 14.84 1.67 -15.09
C ILE A 354 14.59 0.75 -16.27
N GLN A 355 13.48 0.01 -16.25
CA GLN A 355 13.10 -0.88 -17.34
C GLN A 355 12.86 -0.11 -18.66
N TYR A 356 12.20 1.05 -18.59
CA TYR A 356 11.96 1.91 -19.75
C TYR A 356 13.29 2.36 -20.41
N ARG A 357 14.29 2.71 -19.60
CA ARG A 357 15.56 3.24 -20.08
C ARG A 357 16.57 2.16 -20.47
N PHE A 358 16.71 1.11 -19.67
CA PHE A 358 17.78 0.11 -19.80
C PHE A 358 17.27 -1.28 -20.17
N GLY A 359 15.96 -1.57 -20.09
CA GLY A 359 15.39 -2.91 -20.30
C GLY A 359 15.76 -3.94 -19.23
N GLU A 360 16.51 -3.55 -18.20
CA GLU A 360 17.09 -4.45 -17.19
C GLU A 360 16.38 -4.25 -15.85
N ILE A 361 16.05 -5.36 -15.19
CA ILE A 361 15.44 -5.39 -13.84
C ILE A 361 16.14 -6.36 -12.88
N ASN A 362 17.25 -6.98 -13.30
CA ASN A 362 18.04 -7.85 -12.43
C ASN A 362 18.86 -6.99 -11.46
N LEU A 363 18.67 -7.22 -10.17
CA LEU A 363 19.31 -6.46 -9.09
C LEU A 363 20.85 -6.38 -9.23
N TYR A 364 21.48 -7.48 -9.63
CA TYR A 364 22.94 -7.57 -9.72
C TYR A 364 23.53 -6.83 -10.92
N ARG A 365 22.70 -6.36 -11.85
CA ARG A 365 23.12 -5.61 -13.04
C ARG A 365 22.84 -4.11 -12.94
N LEU A 366 22.37 -3.61 -11.81
CA LEU A 366 22.05 -2.20 -11.59
C LEU A 366 23.24 -1.36 -11.10
N GLY A 367 24.46 -1.87 -11.16
CA GLY A 367 25.67 -1.15 -10.78
C GLY A 367 25.82 0.19 -11.50
N GLY A 368 26.19 1.27 -10.80
CA GLY A 368 26.36 2.61 -11.36
C GLY A 368 25.06 3.37 -11.69
N LEU A 369 23.90 2.86 -11.27
CA LEU A 369 22.60 3.50 -11.50
C LEU A 369 22.52 4.94 -10.94
N ASN A 370 23.18 5.21 -9.82
CA ASN A 370 23.24 6.53 -9.20
C ASN A 370 23.80 7.61 -10.12
N LYS A 371 24.77 7.29 -10.96
CA LYS A 371 25.36 8.22 -11.94
C LYS A 371 24.42 8.49 -13.12
N LYS A 372 23.62 7.49 -13.51
CA LYS A 372 22.77 7.54 -14.70
C LYS A 372 21.33 7.98 -14.41
N MET A 373 20.83 7.72 -13.19
CA MET A 373 19.47 8.02 -12.74
C MET A 373 19.46 8.47 -11.27
N THR A 374 20.12 9.58 -10.95
CA THR A 374 20.29 10.08 -9.58
C THR A 374 18.98 10.27 -8.84
N LEU A 375 17.97 10.91 -9.46
CA LEU A 375 16.65 11.14 -8.86
C LEU A 375 15.96 9.80 -8.49
N SER A 376 15.97 8.85 -9.40
CA SER A 376 15.39 7.51 -9.17
C SER A 376 16.12 6.78 -8.04
N THR A 377 17.44 6.91 -7.97
CA THR A 377 18.23 6.30 -6.89
C THR A 377 17.90 6.92 -5.53
N ILE A 378 17.76 8.25 -5.46
CA ILE A 378 17.32 8.93 -4.23
C ILE A 378 15.94 8.44 -3.81
N THR A 379 14.99 8.37 -4.74
CA THR A 379 13.62 7.91 -4.45
C THR A 379 13.60 6.45 -3.96
N VAL A 380 14.37 5.54 -4.58
CA VAL A 380 14.52 4.16 -4.10
C VAL A 380 15.09 4.13 -2.68
N THR A 381 16.11 4.95 -2.42
CA THR A 381 16.75 5.02 -1.11
C THR A 381 15.75 5.49 -0.04
N LEU A 382 15.00 6.55 -0.30
CA LEU A 382 13.98 7.06 0.62
C LEU A 382 12.87 6.04 0.86
N ALA A 383 12.39 5.38 -0.18
CA ALA A 383 11.37 4.34 -0.06
C ALA A 383 11.89 3.11 0.72
N ALA A 384 13.14 2.71 0.49
CA ALA A 384 13.79 1.62 1.23
C ALA A 384 13.96 1.97 2.72
N LEU A 385 14.40 3.21 3.03
CA LEU A 385 14.50 3.71 4.41
C LEU A 385 13.15 3.69 5.11
N SER A 386 12.09 4.10 4.41
CA SER A 386 10.73 4.08 4.93
C SER A 386 10.23 2.64 5.16
N MET A 387 10.51 1.71 4.27
CA MET A 387 10.16 0.29 4.47
C MET A 387 10.89 -0.34 5.67
N VAL A 388 12.12 0.04 5.91
CA VAL A 388 12.88 -0.39 7.10
C VAL A 388 12.32 0.26 8.37
N GLY A 389 11.76 1.45 8.27
CA GLY A 389 11.24 2.23 9.40
C GLY A 389 12.34 3.04 10.08
N ILE A 390 13.05 3.88 9.31
CA ILE A 390 14.10 4.75 9.83
C ILE A 390 13.58 6.20 9.89
N PRO A 391 13.72 6.90 11.03
CA PRO A 391 13.37 8.32 11.11
C PRO A 391 14.19 9.15 10.09
N PRO A 392 13.63 10.23 9.53
CA PRO A 392 12.30 10.82 9.74
C PRO A 392 11.22 10.31 8.77
N THR A 393 11.32 9.08 8.28
CA THR A 393 10.39 8.55 7.29
C THR A 393 9.08 8.10 7.90
N ALA A 394 7.99 8.17 7.14
CA ALA A 394 6.65 7.79 7.56
C ALA A 394 6.54 6.32 8.02
N GLY A 395 7.33 5.41 7.43
CA GLY A 395 7.39 4.00 7.84
C GLY A 395 7.88 3.76 9.25
N PHE A 396 8.70 4.68 9.81
CA PHE A 396 9.09 4.64 11.22
C PHE A 396 7.87 4.85 12.12
N PHE A 397 7.10 5.89 11.91
CA PHE A 397 5.97 6.23 12.76
C PHE A 397 4.89 5.14 12.73
N SER A 398 4.58 4.58 11.57
CA SER A 398 3.61 3.47 11.48
C SER A 398 4.06 2.25 12.29
N LYS A 399 5.33 1.85 12.19
CA LYS A 399 5.87 0.72 12.98
C LYS A 399 5.96 1.04 14.47
N TRP A 400 6.26 2.29 14.82
CA TRP A 400 6.26 2.76 16.20
C TRP A 400 4.89 2.58 16.85
N TYR A 401 3.82 3.03 16.19
CA TYR A 401 2.45 2.85 16.70
C TYR A 401 2.04 1.37 16.77
N LEU A 402 2.46 0.53 15.82
CA LEU A 402 2.22 -0.92 15.88
C LEU A 402 2.90 -1.55 17.11
N MET A 403 4.15 -1.18 17.38
CA MET A 403 4.88 -1.67 18.56
C MET A 403 4.29 -1.16 19.86
N LEU A 404 3.88 0.11 19.90
CA LEU A 404 3.23 0.71 21.06
C LEU A 404 1.89 0.03 21.37
N GLY A 405 1.08 -0.27 20.32
CA GLY A 405 -0.16 -1.01 20.45
C GLY A 405 0.05 -2.43 20.98
N ALA A 406 1.04 -3.15 20.44
CA ALA A 406 1.38 -4.50 20.89
C ALA A 406 1.89 -4.50 22.36
N TYR A 407 2.65 -3.48 22.76
CA TYR A 407 3.12 -3.29 24.12
C TYR A 407 1.94 -3.08 25.10
N GLN A 408 1.04 -2.15 24.80
CA GLN A 408 -0.13 -1.87 25.64
C GLN A 408 -1.15 -3.02 25.70
N GLY A 409 -1.25 -3.79 24.63
CA GLY A 409 -2.09 -4.99 24.58
C GLY A 409 -1.46 -6.22 25.26
N GLY A 410 -0.26 -6.11 25.83
CA GLY A 410 0.46 -7.24 26.45
C GLY A 410 0.92 -8.31 25.43
N GLN A 411 0.87 -8.00 24.14
CA GLN A 411 1.13 -8.94 23.05
C GLN A 411 2.60 -8.85 22.57
N TYR A 412 3.53 -9.05 23.48
CA TYR A 412 4.99 -8.88 23.25
C TYR A 412 5.54 -9.70 22.10
N PHE A 413 4.91 -10.84 21.79
CA PHE A 413 5.33 -11.67 20.66
C PHE A 413 5.24 -10.93 19.31
N TYR A 414 4.20 -10.09 19.11
CA TYR A 414 4.09 -9.26 17.91
C TYR A 414 5.22 -8.25 17.79
N ILE A 415 5.72 -7.69 18.90
CA ILE A 415 6.86 -6.76 18.88
C ILE A 415 8.09 -7.47 18.28
N VAL A 416 8.36 -8.70 18.69
CA VAL A 416 9.48 -9.51 18.17
C VAL A 416 9.31 -9.72 16.66
N ILE A 417 8.12 -10.08 16.21
CA ILE A 417 7.84 -10.30 14.78
C ILE A 417 7.93 -9.01 13.97
N LEU A 418 7.42 -7.89 14.46
CA LEU A 418 7.50 -6.57 13.80
C LEU A 418 8.97 -6.15 13.62
N VAL A 419 9.81 -6.43 14.59
CA VAL A 419 11.26 -6.18 14.52
C VAL A 419 11.95 -7.15 13.55
N ILE A 420 11.71 -8.46 13.67
CA ILE A 420 12.29 -9.48 12.78
C ILE A 420 11.91 -9.22 11.32
N GLY A 421 10.63 -8.92 11.02
CA GLY A 421 10.19 -8.61 9.67
C GLY A 421 10.85 -7.35 9.09
N GLY A 422 11.15 -6.34 9.92
CA GLY A 422 12.00 -5.21 9.54
C GLY A 422 13.45 -5.62 9.23
N ILE A 423 13.93 -6.68 9.85
CA ILE A 423 15.28 -7.24 9.71
C ILE A 423 15.40 -8.13 8.46
N GLN A 424 14.41 -8.94 8.16
CA GLN A 424 14.46 -9.95 7.07
C GLN A 424 14.60 -9.35 5.67
N TYR A 425 14.30 -8.10 5.46
CA TYR A 425 14.67 -7.38 4.25
C TYR A 425 16.19 -7.35 3.99
N ARG A 426 17.02 -8.00 4.82
CA ARG A 426 18.48 -7.85 4.91
C ARG A 426 19.31 -9.06 4.53
N PHE A 427 18.76 -10.27 4.55
CA PHE A 427 19.53 -11.48 4.30
C PHE A 427 19.54 -11.91 2.83
N GLY A 428 20.22 -11.18 1.97
CA GLY A 428 20.72 -11.76 0.76
C GLY A 428 22.24 -11.86 0.88
N GLU A 429 22.83 -12.96 0.45
CA GLU A 429 24.25 -13.35 0.62
C GLU A 429 25.26 -12.19 0.57
N ILE A 430 26.01 -12.04 1.65
CA ILE A 430 27.12 -11.09 1.78
C ILE A 430 28.37 -11.78 1.27
N ASN A 431 28.89 -11.30 0.15
CA ASN A 431 30.24 -11.64 -0.25
C ASN A 431 31.18 -10.51 0.20
N LEU A 432 31.79 -10.69 1.39
CA LEU A 432 32.62 -9.71 2.10
C LEU A 432 33.96 -9.36 1.40
N TYR A 433 34.28 -9.98 0.27
CA TYR A 433 35.64 -9.92 -0.32
C TYR A 433 35.88 -8.81 -1.34
N ARG A 434 34.93 -7.84 -1.56
CA ARG A 434 35.09 -6.78 -2.58
C ARG A 434 35.02 -5.34 -2.06
N LEU A 435 35.50 -5.07 -0.88
CA LEU A 435 35.52 -3.73 -0.25
C LEU A 435 36.77 -2.88 -0.61
N GLY A 436 37.26 -2.92 -1.80
CA GLY A 436 38.44 -2.14 -2.20
C GLY A 436 38.13 -1.06 -3.24
N GLY A 437 38.06 0.24 -2.84
CA GLY A 437 38.08 1.34 -3.81
C GLY A 437 37.28 2.61 -3.52
N LEU A 438 36.66 2.73 -2.36
CA LEU A 438 35.67 3.81 -2.03
C LEU A 438 36.26 5.21 -1.76
N ASN A 439 37.57 5.40 -1.71
CA ASN A 439 38.15 6.57 -1.04
C ASN A 439 38.51 7.79 -1.90
N LYS A 440 38.22 7.84 -3.20
CA LYS A 440 38.81 8.93 -4.03
C LYS A 440 37.85 9.85 -4.80
N LYS A 441 36.52 9.65 -4.83
CA LYS A 441 35.66 10.49 -5.70
C LYS A 441 34.34 11.04 -5.14
N MET A 442 33.93 10.76 -3.89
CA MET A 442 32.64 11.25 -3.34
C MET A 442 32.68 11.53 -1.84
N THR A 443 33.39 12.57 -1.41
CA THR A 443 33.64 12.86 0.01
C THR A 443 32.38 13.21 0.82
N LEU A 444 31.49 14.05 0.31
CA LEU A 444 30.33 14.54 1.08
C LEU A 444 29.21 13.52 1.20
N SER A 445 28.85 12.86 0.10
CA SER A 445 27.80 11.82 0.09
C SER A 445 28.23 10.58 0.88
N THR A 446 29.50 10.21 0.81
CA THR A 446 30.07 9.09 1.59
C THR A 446 30.07 9.41 3.08
N ILE A 447 30.38 10.62 3.49
CA ILE A 447 30.33 11.06 4.89
C ILE A 447 28.90 11.04 5.40
N THR A 448 27.93 11.57 4.65
CA THR A 448 26.51 11.60 5.07
C THR A 448 25.92 10.18 5.21
N VAL A 449 26.22 9.31 4.25
CA VAL A 449 25.77 7.90 4.29
C VAL A 449 26.47 7.12 5.41
N THR A 450 27.76 7.38 5.64
CA THR A 450 28.53 6.76 6.73
C THR A 450 28.02 7.22 8.09
N LEU A 451 27.74 8.53 8.27
CA LEU A 451 27.15 9.06 9.50
C LEU A 451 25.74 8.51 9.76
N ALA A 452 24.91 8.40 8.72
CA ALA A 452 23.58 7.79 8.82
C ALA A 452 23.70 6.29 9.17
N ALA A 453 24.62 5.57 8.56
CA ALA A 453 24.88 4.16 8.84
C ALA A 453 25.41 3.96 10.28
N LEU A 454 26.33 4.80 10.73
CA LEU A 454 26.86 4.79 12.11
C LEU A 454 25.77 5.10 13.14
N SER A 455 24.86 6.03 12.82
CA SER A 455 23.69 6.34 13.67
C SER A 455 22.73 5.16 13.76
N MET A 456 22.55 4.42 12.66
CA MET A 456 21.66 3.24 12.64
C MET A 456 22.26 2.03 13.35
N VAL A 457 23.56 1.83 13.26
CA VAL A 457 24.27 0.81 14.02
C VAL A 457 24.22 1.14 15.52
N GLY A 458 24.08 2.43 15.86
CA GLY A 458 24.10 2.89 17.24
C GLY A 458 25.51 3.00 17.78
N ILE A 459 26.41 3.61 17.02
CA ILE A 459 27.80 3.89 17.45
C ILE A 459 27.88 5.33 17.99
N PRO A 460 28.46 5.55 19.19
CA PRO A 460 28.65 6.91 19.71
C PRO A 460 29.48 7.76 18.72
N PRO A 461 29.21 9.08 18.57
CA PRO A 461 28.29 9.94 19.31
C PRO A 461 26.93 10.19 18.60
N THR A 462 26.36 9.23 17.89
CA THR A 462 25.19 9.43 17.06
C THR A 462 23.86 9.38 17.84
N ALA A 463 22.84 10.10 17.37
CA ALA A 463 21.51 10.10 17.99
C ALA A 463 20.87 8.71 18.08
N GLY A 464 21.16 7.83 17.11
CA GLY A 464 20.69 6.43 17.11
C GLY A 464 21.31 5.58 18.23
N PHE A 465 22.51 5.94 18.70
CA PHE A 465 23.10 5.31 19.89
C PHE A 465 22.32 5.68 21.14
N PHE A 466 22.04 6.95 21.36
CA PHE A 466 21.35 7.41 22.56
C PHE A 466 19.92 6.85 22.63
N SER A 467 19.18 6.83 21.52
CA SER A 467 17.84 6.24 21.52
C SER A 467 17.84 4.75 21.88
N LYS A 468 18.81 3.99 21.37
CA LYS A 468 18.97 2.56 21.71
C LYS A 468 19.47 2.36 23.13
N TRP A 469 20.35 3.24 23.60
CA TRP A 469 20.83 3.24 24.98
C TRP A 469 19.68 3.42 25.97
N TYR A 470 18.80 4.41 25.76
CA TYR A 470 17.64 4.63 26.60
C TYR A 470 16.64 3.47 26.55
N LEU A 471 16.43 2.85 25.37
CA LEU A 471 15.60 1.66 25.24
C LEU A 471 16.22 0.45 25.97
N MET A 472 17.52 0.26 25.90
CA MET A 472 18.23 -0.79 26.63
C MET A 472 18.20 -0.53 28.14
N LEU A 473 18.35 0.72 28.56
CA LEU A 473 18.28 1.12 29.97
C LEU A 473 16.88 0.88 30.54
N GLY A 474 15.81 1.26 29.81
CA GLY A 474 14.43 0.99 30.18
C GLY A 474 14.12 -0.51 30.26
N ALA A 475 14.61 -1.30 29.31
CA ALA A 475 14.48 -2.76 29.34
C ALA A 475 15.27 -3.39 30.50
N TYR A 476 16.43 -2.87 30.82
CA TYR A 476 17.23 -3.30 31.97
C TYR A 476 16.52 -2.99 33.31
N GLN A 477 16.02 -1.75 33.48
CA GLN A 477 15.28 -1.33 34.66
C GLN A 477 13.96 -2.08 34.85
N GLY A 478 13.32 -2.49 33.74
CA GLY A 478 12.11 -3.32 33.75
C GLY A 478 12.37 -4.81 33.92
N GLY A 479 13.62 -5.26 34.11
CA GLY A 479 13.97 -6.68 34.24
C GLY A 479 13.80 -7.52 32.96
N GLN A 480 13.65 -6.86 31.82
CA GLN A 480 13.28 -7.50 30.53
C GLN A 480 14.52 -7.67 29.64
N TYR A 481 15.48 -8.44 30.07
CA TYR A 481 16.79 -8.66 29.39
C TYR A 481 16.67 -9.19 27.95
N PHE A 482 15.60 -9.90 27.64
CA PHE A 482 15.34 -10.41 26.29
C PHE A 482 15.26 -9.28 25.24
N TYR A 483 14.68 -8.13 25.59
CA TYR A 483 14.59 -6.98 24.69
C TYR A 483 15.97 -6.37 24.39
N ILE A 484 16.91 -6.42 25.32
CA ILE A 484 18.27 -5.93 25.11
C ILE A 484 18.96 -6.76 24.02
N VAL A 485 18.82 -8.09 24.07
CA VAL A 485 19.38 -9.00 23.06
C VAL A 485 18.75 -8.73 21.69
N VAL A 486 17.43 -8.56 21.63
CA VAL A 486 16.71 -8.26 20.37
C VAL A 486 17.14 -6.91 19.79
N LEU A 487 17.31 -5.87 20.62
CA LEU A 487 17.76 -4.55 20.20
C LEU A 487 19.20 -4.56 19.65
N VAL A 488 20.09 -5.32 20.27
CA VAL A 488 21.47 -5.46 19.82
C VAL A 488 21.53 -6.22 18.49
N ILE A 489 20.85 -7.36 18.38
CA ILE A 489 20.78 -8.15 17.14
C ILE A 489 20.14 -7.34 16.02
N SER A 490 19.04 -6.62 16.31
CA SER A 490 18.38 -5.72 15.37
C SER A 490 19.33 -4.64 14.84
N SER A 491 20.18 -4.10 15.72
CA SER A 491 21.13 -3.05 15.36
C SER A 491 22.23 -3.54 14.43
N LEU A 492 22.80 -4.72 14.72
CA LEU A 492 23.82 -5.36 13.88
C LEU A 492 23.27 -5.73 12.50
N LEU A 493 22.08 -6.30 12.47
CA LEU A 493 21.41 -6.65 11.23
C LEU A 493 21.01 -5.40 10.41
N ASN A 494 20.71 -4.26 11.08
CA ASN A 494 20.46 -2.99 10.43
C ASN A 494 21.65 -2.48 9.61
N ALA A 495 22.85 -2.64 10.11
CA ALA A 495 24.07 -2.25 9.41
C ALA A 495 24.30 -3.04 8.11
N VAL A 496 24.15 -4.34 8.16
CA VAL A 496 24.45 -5.25 7.05
C VAL A 496 23.58 -5.02 5.82
N TYR A 497 22.29 -4.81 6.00
CA TYR A 497 21.35 -4.61 4.89
C TYR A 497 21.53 -3.29 4.14
N PHE A 498 21.72 -2.21 4.88
CA PHE A 498 21.85 -0.89 4.29
C PHE A 498 23.10 -0.81 3.41
N PHE A 499 24.18 -1.41 3.89
CA PHE A 499 25.43 -1.47 3.14
C PHE A 499 25.26 -2.21 1.81
N ARG A 500 24.46 -3.27 1.74
CA ARG A 500 24.33 -4.05 0.51
C ARG A 500 23.58 -3.32 -0.60
N ILE A 501 22.44 -2.65 -0.30
CA ILE A 501 21.73 -1.88 -1.31
C ILE A 501 22.59 -0.71 -1.79
N LEU A 502 23.21 0.00 -0.85
CA LEU A 502 24.12 1.10 -1.17
C LEU A 502 25.35 0.61 -1.94
N GLU A 503 25.92 -0.52 -1.55
CA GLU A 503 27.03 -1.15 -2.27
C GLU A 503 26.66 -1.45 -3.73
N GLN A 504 25.52 -2.09 -3.98
CA GLN A 504 25.06 -2.40 -5.34
C GLN A 504 24.80 -1.13 -6.16
N MET A 505 24.25 -0.09 -5.55
CA MET A 505 23.89 1.15 -6.27
C MET A 505 25.08 2.11 -6.43
N PHE A 506 26.02 2.15 -5.49
CA PHE A 506 27.08 3.15 -5.42
C PHE A 506 28.49 2.63 -5.72
N VAL A 507 28.80 1.35 -5.42
CA VAL A 507 30.18 0.83 -5.38
C VAL A 507 30.52 -0.10 -6.53
N GLN A 508 29.58 -0.85 -7.09
CA GLN A 508 29.91 -1.77 -8.17
C GLN A 508 30.34 -1.05 -9.44
N HIS A 509 31.43 -1.56 -10.03
CA HIS A 509 31.98 -1.14 -11.31
C HIS A 509 30.89 -1.13 -12.38
N GLU A 510 30.99 -0.19 -13.33
CA GLU A 510 30.18 -0.03 -14.52
C GLU A 510 29.97 -1.38 -15.26
N ALA A 511 29.07 -2.22 -14.76
CA ALA A 511 28.42 -3.19 -15.61
C ALA A 511 27.77 -2.36 -16.70
N SER A 512 28.08 -2.62 -17.97
CA SER A 512 27.66 -1.87 -19.13
C SER A 512 26.12 -1.88 -19.23
N LEU A 513 25.45 -1.02 -18.46
CA LEU A 513 24.05 -0.69 -18.68
C LEU A 513 23.97 0.00 -20.03
N THR A 514 23.64 -0.75 -21.08
CA THR A 514 23.40 -0.23 -22.43
C THR A 514 22.04 0.46 -22.43
N GLU A 515 22.03 1.72 -22.81
CA GLU A 515 20.78 2.49 -22.96
C GLU A 515 20.02 2.00 -24.20
N ILE A 516 18.81 1.48 -24.01
CA ILE A 516 17.94 1.00 -25.09
C ILE A 516 17.19 2.17 -25.75
N ASN A 517 16.76 3.15 -24.98
CA ASN A 517 16.04 4.32 -25.44
C ASN A 517 16.95 5.56 -25.50
N ARG A 518 17.83 5.63 -26.50
CA ARG A 518 18.72 6.80 -26.75
C ARG A 518 18.01 8.01 -27.37
N HIS A 519 16.73 7.94 -27.70
CA HIS A 519 16.10 8.89 -28.62
C HIS A 519 15.73 10.26 -28.06
N GLU A 520 15.97 10.56 -26.80
CA GLU A 520 15.63 11.88 -26.24
C GLU A 520 16.84 12.65 -25.70
N GLY A 521 18.02 12.58 -26.34
CA GLY A 521 19.14 13.53 -26.21
C GLY A 521 19.45 14.17 -24.82
N LYS A 522 18.69 13.87 -23.77
CA LYS A 522 18.85 14.35 -22.41
C LYS A 522 19.15 13.18 -21.47
N LEU A 523 20.14 13.36 -20.62
CA LEU A 523 20.52 12.44 -19.55
C LEU A 523 19.39 12.35 -18.49
N GLY A 524 18.28 11.65 -18.76
CA GLY A 524 17.19 11.53 -17.78
C GLY A 524 15.97 10.76 -18.29
N LEU A 525 15.01 10.56 -17.40
CA LEU A 525 13.67 10.09 -17.72
C LEU A 525 12.83 11.23 -18.31
N PRO A 526 11.82 10.94 -19.17
CA PRO A 526 10.84 11.94 -19.58
C PRO A 526 10.19 12.61 -18.38
N PRO A 527 9.80 13.91 -18.47
CA PRO A 527 9.17 14.62 -17.35
C PRO A 527 7.93 13.92 -16.79
N GLU A 528 7.14 13.28 -17.66
CA GLU A 528 5.94 12.51 -17.27
C GLU A 528 6.26 11.30 -16.38
N MET A 529 7.51 10.81 -16.39
CA MET A 529 7.99 9.75 -15.51
C MET A 529 8.76 10.32 -14.32
N ALA A 530 9.57 11.34 -14.51
CA ALA A 530 10.42 11.94 -13.48
C ALA A 530 9.59 12.64 -12.39
N ILE A 531 8.55 13.39 -12.77
CA ILE A 531 7.69 14.12 -11.83
C ILE A 531 6.95 13.19 -10.87
N PRO A 532 6.22 12.14 -11.31
CA PRO A 532 5.59 11.18 -10.39
C PRO A 532 6.56 10.47 -9.45
N ILE A 533 7.76 10.11 -9.93
CA ILE A 533 8.82 9.51 -9.09
C ILE A 533 9.24 10.48 -7.99
N LEU A 534 9.46 11.74 -8.35
CA LEU A 534 9.83 12.80 -7.40
C LEU A 534 8.71 13.04 -6.38
N CYS A 535 7.47 13.19 -6.84
CA CYS A 535 6.30 13.39 -5.97
C CYS A 535 6.14 12.23 -4.97
N ALA A 536 6.33 10.98 -5.42
CA ALA A 536 6.27 9.83 -4.53
C ALA A 536 7.40 9.84 -3.49
N GLY A 537 8.63 10.21 -3.87
CA GLY A 537 9.77 10.36 -2.96
C GLY A 537 9.56 11.47 -1.93
N ILE A 538 9.09 12.63 -2.36
CA ILE A 538 8.76 13.76 -1.46
C ILE A 538 7.61 13.36 -0.53
N GLY A 539 6.58 12.69 -1.05
CA GLY A 539 5.44 12.22 -0.25
C GLY A 539 5.86 11.34 0.93
N ILE A 540 6.87 10.46 0.76
CA ILE A 540 7.41 9.64 1.85
C ILE A 540 8.00 10.51 2.98
N LEU A 541 8.68 11.61 2.65
CA LEU A 541 9.25 12.53 3.63
C LEU A 541 8.16 13.38 4.28
N VAL A 542 7.26 13.96 3.48
CA VAL A 542 6.16 14.79 3.98
C VAL A 542 5.30 13.99 4.97
N LEU A 543 4.87 12.78 4.60
CA LEU A 543 4.13 11.90 5.50
C LEU A 543 4.94 11.55 6.75
N GLY A 544 6.27 11.47 6.67
CA GLY A 544 7.14 11.27 7.82
C GLY A 544 7.11 12.44 8.77
N PHE A 545 7.37 13.65 8.28
CA PHE A 545 7.40 14.87 9.11
C PHE A 545 6.04 15.21 9.74
N TYR A 546 4.95 15.02 8.99
CA TYR A 546 3.57 15.30 9.43
C TYR A 546 2.84 14.06 10.01
N SER A 547 3.55 12.97 10.32
CA SER A 547 2.91 11.75 10.86
C SER A 547 2.16 11.98 12.16
N VAL A 548 2.66 12.85 13.05
CA VAL A 548 2.00 13.18 14.32
C VAL A 548 0.73 13.97 14.06
N ASP A 549 0.80 15.00 13.20
CA ASP A 549 -0.36 15.82 12.84
C ASP A 549 -1.45 14.98 12.14
N ILE A 550 -1.06 14.05 11.26
CA ILE A 550 -1.98 13.11 10.61
C ILE A 550 -2.69 12.24 11.66
N VAL A 551 -1.97 11.79 12.69
CA VAL A 551 -2.58 11.00 13.77
C VAL A 551 -3.53 11.85 14.59
N ASP A 552 -3.11 13.04 14.99
CA ASP A 552 -3.86 13.88 15.93
C ASP A 552 -5.07 14.54 15.26
N ASP A 553 -4.92 15.06 14.06
CA ASP A 553 -5.97 15.83 13.39
C ASP A 553 -6.92 14.94 12.56
N ILE A 554 -6.42 13.83 11.99
CA ILE A 554 -7.17 13.04 11.03
C ILE A 554 -7.56 11.68 11.61
N LEU A 555 -6.58 10.88 12.09
CA LEU A 555 -6.88 9.50 12.49
C LEU A 555 -7.63 9.44 13.81
N LYS A 556 -7.34 10.33 14.76
CA LYS A 556 -8.09 10.39 16.02
C LYS A 556 -9.53 10.86 15.84
N SER A 557 -9.80 11.77 14.88
CA SER A 557 -11.17 12.18 14.55
C SER A 557 -12.00 11.09 13.87
N GLY A 558 -11.36 10.12 13.23
CA GLY A 558 -11.99 9.00 12.56
C GLY A 558 -11.92 7.68 13.35
N LEU A 559 -11.62 7.72 14.67
CA LEU A 559 -11.55 6.50 15.49
C LEU A 559 -12.92 5.84 15.64
N PRO A 560 -13.00 4.50 15.60
CA PRO A 560 -14.21 3.77 15.97
C PRO A 560 -14.64 4.10 17.40
N GLU A 561 -15.95 4.19 17.64
CA GLU A 561 -16.51 4.48 18.99
C GLU A 561 -16.00 3.53 20.08
N VAL A 562 -15.65 2.29 19.72
CA VAL A 562 -15.13 1.28 20.64
C VAL A 562 -13.83 1.72 21.33
N PHE A 563 -13.07 2.67 20.74
CA PHE A 563 -11.84 3.22 21.31
C PHE A 563 -12.04 4.56 22.04
N LEU A 564 -13.23 5.15 21.93
CA LEU A 564 -13.58 6.42 22.57
C LEU A 564 -14.27 6.23 23.93
N ARG A 565 -14.74 5.01 24.19
CA ARG A 565 -15.34 4.56 25.46
C ARG A 565 -14.27 3.92 26.35
#